data_951423da25444193f227d7a37081908c
#
_entry.id   951423da25444193f227d7a37081908c
#
_cell.length_a   1.000
_cell.length_b   1.000
_cell.length_c   1.000
_cell.angle_alpha   90.00
_cell.angle_beta   90.00
_cell.angle_gamma   90.00
#
_symmetry.space_group_name_H-M   'P 1'
#
loop_
_entity.id
_entity.type
_entity.pdbx_description
1 polymer ?
#
loop_
_entity_poly.entity_id
_entity_poly.type
_entity_poly.pdbx_seq_one_letter_code
_entity_poly.pdbx_strand_id
1 'polypeptide(L)'
;MIKNNDTHTIKINPRRTVMKILFYDTKSYDKESFEATLAKYPGIQIDYIRSDLDPRTAALADGFDAVCAFVSSNVSEATLKILHEKGVRLVLLRCAGYNNVDLEKASEYDICVMRVPGYSPEAVAEHAMALALACNRRLYKAYNKVRENDFSLAGLMGFNFYGKIAGIIGTCLLYTSDAADDMQCV
;
A
#
# COMPACT_ATOMS: atom_id res chain seq x y z
N MET A 1 8.78 11.06 11.50
CA MET A 1 9.13 10.22 12.67
C MET A 1 8.08 10.51 13.73
N ILE A 2 6.98 9.75 13.76
CA ILE A 2 6.01 9.84 14.86
C ILE A 2 6.63 9.02 15.99
N LYS A 3 7.29 9.71 16.91
CA LYS A 3 7.76 9.11 18.17
C LYS A 3 6.56 9.02 19.09
N ASN A 4 5.87 7.89 19.11
CA ASN A 4 5.16 7.48 20.30
C ASN A 4 6.09 6.53 21.07
N ASN A 5 6.73 7.08 22.10
CA ASN A 5 7.58 6.34 23.05
C ASN A 5 6.76 5.53 24.05
N ASP A 6 5.52 5.26 23.78
CA ASP A 6 4.71 4.36 24.59
C ASP A 6 4.72 3.00 23.91
N THR A 7 5.35 2.05 24.56
CA THR A 7 5.22 0.63 24.27
C THR A 7 3.75 0.25 24.49
N HIS A 8 2.89 0.52 23.50
CA HIS A 8 1.55 -0.02 23.48
C HIS A 8 1.67 -1.54 23.39
N THR A 9 1.65 -2.17 24.54
CA THR A 9 1.48 -3.62 24.61
C THR A 9 0.08 -3.89 24.06
N ILE A 10 0.01 -4.41 22.82
CA ILE A 10 -1.26 -4.82 22.21
C ILE A 10 -1.87 -5.86 23.14
N LYS A 11 -2.94 -5.52 23.84
CA LYS A 11 -3.68 -6.43 24.70
C LYS A 11 -4.46 -7.41 23.82
N ILE A 12 -3.76 -8.40 23.28
CA ILE A 12 -4.38 -9.57 22.68
C ILE A 12 -5.09 -10.32 23.79
N ASN A 13 -6.28 -10.83 23.50
CA ASN A 13 -7.06 -11.63 24.47
C ASN A 13 -6.17 -12.76 25.04
N PRO A 14 -5.81 -12.73 26.32
CA PRO A 14 -4.85 -13.67 26.90
C PRO A 14 -5.33 -15.14 26.89
N ARG A 15 -6.59 -15.39 26.50
CA ARG A 15 -7.16 -16.74 26.37
C ARG A 15 -7.02 -17.32 24.97
N ARG A 16 -6.50 -16.56 23.98
CA ARG A 16 -6.30 -17.06 22.61
C ARG A 16 -4.83 -17.37 22.38
N THR A 17 -4.55 -18.60 21.98
CA THR A 17 -3.22 -19.05 21.56
C THR A 17 -2.89 -18.69 20.11
N VAL A 18 -3.90 -18.25 19.32
CA VAL A 18 -3.79 -17.93 17.91
C VAL A 18 -4.43 -16.58 17.67
N MET A 19 -3.67 -15.65 17.05
CA MET A 19 -4.17 -14.37 16.57
C MET A 19 -4.92 -14.56 15.25
N LYS A 20 -6.18 -14.10 15.18
CA LYS A 20 -7.00 -14.16 13.98
C LYS A 20 -7.01 -12.83 13.26
N ILE A 21 -6.65 -12.83 11.99
CA ILE A 21 -6.59 -11.65 11.13
C ILE A 21 -7.58 -11.82 9.98
N LEU A 22 -8.47 -10.84 9.78
CA LEU A 22 -9.29 -10.77 8.59
C LEU A 22 -8.60 -9.88 7.55
N PHE A 23 -8.28 -10.47 6.41
CA PHE A 23 -7.55 -9.80 5.32
C PHE A 23 -8.54 -9.32 4.25
N TYR A 24 -8.71 -8.01 4.16
CA TYR A 24 -9.62 -7.34 3.22
C TYR A 24 -8.95 -7.10 1.86
N ASP A 25 -9.78 -6.97 0.81
CA ASP A 25 -9.36 -6.71 -0.57
C ASP A 25 -8.24 -7.64 -1.05
N THR A 26 -8.40 -8.94 -0.79
CA THR A 26 -7.39 -9.95 -1.11
C THR A 26 -7.27 -10.16 -2.61
N LYS A 27 -6.06 -10.06 -3.13
CA LYS A 27 -5.67 -10.46 -4.48
C LYS A 27 -5.03 -11.86 -4.45
N SER A 28 -4.96 -12.52 -5.60
CA SER A 28 -4.37 -13.86 -5.70
C SER A 28 -2.92 -13.90 -5.22
N TYR A 29 -2.12 -12.90 -5.60
CA TYR A 29 -0.72 -12.79 -5.21
C TYR A 29 -0.52 -12.52 -3.70
N ASP A 30 -1.47 -11.81 -3.05
CA ASP A 30 -1.43 -11.63 -1.59
C ASP A 30 -1.55 -12.99 -0.90
N LYS A 31 -2.61 -13.73 -1.25
CA LYS A 31 -2.86 -15.03 -0.64
C LYS A 31 -1.68 -15.98 -0.82
N GLU A 32 -1.15 -16.10 -2.02
CA GLU A 32 -0.01 -16.95 -2.33
C GLU A 32 1.21 -16.59 -1.46
N SER A 33 1.54 -15.30 -1.36
CA SER A 33 2.68 -14.81 -0.59
C SER A 33 2.52 -15.03 0.92
N PHE A 34 1.34 -14.73 1.47
CA PHE A 34 1.09 -14.88 2.89
C PHE A 34 1.01 -16.34 3.29
N GLU A 35 0.33 -17.20 2.53
CA GLU A 35 0.24 -18.65 2.79
C GLU A 35 1.62 -19.32 2.80
N ALA A 36 2.49 -18.95 1.86
CA ALA A 36 3.87 -19.46 1.82
C ALA A 36 4.68 -19.09 3.09
N THR A 37 4.31 -18.01 3.75
CA THR A 37 5.01 -17.49 4.93
C THR A 37 4.39 -17.97 6.24
N LEU A 38 3.06 -18.19 6.28
CA LEU A 38 2.31 -18.56 7.48
C LEU A 38 2.81 -19.82 8.18
N ALA A 39 3.37 -20.76 7.44
CA ALA A 39 3.95 -21.99 8.01
C ALA A 39 5.05 -21.70 9.06
N LYS A 40 5.68 -20.51 8.99
CA LYS A 40 6.71 -20.07 9.98
C LYS A 40 6.10 -19.43 11.24
N TYR A 41 4.80 -19.14 11.22
CA TYR A 41 4.11 -18.39 12.27
C TYR A 41 2.84 -19.12 12.76
N PRO A 42 2.95 -20.26 13.45
CA PRO A 42 1.81 -21.09 13.84
C PRO A 42 0.81 -20.39 14.78
N GLY A 43 1.21 -19.26 15.38
CA GLY A 43 0.34 -18.43 16.21
C GLY A 43 -0.53 -17.44 15.45
N ILE A 44 -0.55 -17.47 14.11
CA ILE A 44 -1.33 -16.55 13.27
C ILE A 44 -2.24 -17.35 12.34
N GLN A 45 -3.50 -16.95 12.28
CA GLN A 45 -4.50 -17.42 11.30
C GLN A 45 -4.97 -16.23 10.48
N ILE A 46 -5.01 -16.37 9.17
CA ILE A 46 -5.51 -15.33 8.25
C ILE A 46 -6.70 -15.88 7.48
N ASP A 47 -7.83 -15.18 7.55
CA ASP A 47 -8.99 -15.42 6.71
C ASP A 47 -9.07 -14.31 5.66
N TYR A 48 -9.38 -14.67 4.41
CA TYR A 48 -9.26 -13.79 3.25
C TYR A 48 -10.62 -13.46 2.66
N ILE A 49 -10.87 -12.16 2.43
CA ILE A 49 -12.07 -11.69 1.74
C ILE A 49 -11.72 -10.72 0.61
N ARG A 50 -12.58 -10.68 -0.42
CA ARG A 50 -12.37 -9.81 -1.59
C ARG A 50 -12.91 -8.40 -1.42
N SER A 51 -13.78 -8.19 -0.42
CA SER A 51 -14.35 -6.87 -0.15
C SER A 51 -13.32 -5.94 0.46
N ASP A 52 -13.40 -4.66 0.13
CA ASP A 52 -12.68 -3.61 0.84
C ASP A 52 -13.19 -3.46 2.27
N LEU A 53 -12.33 -2.93 3.15
CA LEU A 53 -12.74 -2.51 4.48
C LEU A 53 -13.41 -1.12 4.40
N ASP A 54 -14.68 -1.07 4.73
CA ASP A 54 -15.48 0.15 4.84
C ASP A 54 -16.53 -0.03 5.97
N PRO A 55 -17.35 0.99 6.30
CA PRO A 55 -18.38 0.87 7.35
C PRO A 55 -19.40 -0.25 7.11
N ARG A 56 -19.64 -0.68 5.86
CA ARG A 56 -20.60 -1.74 5.53
C ARG A 56 -20.02 -3.14 5.75
N THR A 57 -18.71 -3.28 5.59
CA THR A 57 -18.02 -4.56 5.66
C THR A 57 -17.26 -4.77 6.97
N ALA A 58 -17.07 -3.72 7.78
CA ALA A 58 -16.35 -3.77 9.05
C ALA A 58 -16.93 -4.80 10.03
N ALA A 59 -18.26 -5.01 10.00
CA ALA A 59 -18.93 -6.00 10.86
C ALA A 59 -18.49 -7.46 10.58
N LEU A 60 -17.93 -7.74 9.41
CA LEU A 60 -17.38 -9.07 9.08
C LEU A 60 -16.16 -9.44 9.94
N ALA A 61 -15.54 -8.44 10.58
CA ALA A 61 -14.41 -8.65 11.49
C ALA A 61 -14.82 -9.19 12.87
N ASP A 62 -16.09 -9.58 13.06
CA ASP A 62 -16.54 -10.18 14.31
C ASP A 62 -15.80 -11.48 14.61
N GLY A 63 -15.21 -11.57 15.80
CA GLY A 63 -14.41 -12.70 16.23
C GLY A 63 -12.95 -12.70 15.76
N PHE A 64 -12.49 -11.64 15.06
CA PHE A 64 -11.09 -11.43 14.72
C PHE A 64 -10.41 -10.48 15.71
N ASP A 65 -9.10 -10.63 15.87
CA ASP A 65 -8.26 -9.78 16.73
C ASP A 65 -7.72 -8.58 15.96
N ALA A 66 -7.49 -8.77 14.66
CA ALA A 66 -6.92 -7.78 13.77
C ALA A 66 -7.58 -7.78 12.39
N VAL A 67 -7.45 -6.67 11.69
CA VAL A 67 -7.78 -6.56 10.27
C VAL A 67 -6.57 -6.13 9.46
N CYS A 68 -6.43 -6.65 8.23
CA CYS A 68 -5.45 -6.17 7.26
C CYS A 68 -6.17 -5.40 6.16
N ALA A 69 -5.77 -4.15 5.96
CA ALA A 69 -6.39 -3.20 5.04
C ALA A 69 -5.40 -2.69 3.97
N PHE A 70 -5.92 -2.10 2.90
CA PHE A 70 -5.11 -1.53 1.82
C PHE A 70 -5.46 -0.06 1.56
N VAL A 71 -4.83 0.55 0.57
CA VAL A 71 -5.00 1.99 0.23
C VAL A 71 -6.43 2.36 -0.17
N SER A 72 -7.19 1.40 -0.74
CA SER A 72 -8.60 1.56 -1.12
C SER A 72 -9.56 1.51 0.06
N SER A 73 -9.11 1.01 1.21
CA SER A 73 -9.94 0.86 2.41
C SER A 73 -10.33 2.22 3.00
N ASN A 74 -11.54 2.31 3.53
CA ASN A 74 -12.02 3.47 4.27
C ASN A 74 -11.99 3.17 5.77
N VAL A 75 -10.92 3.58 6.46
CA VAL A 75 -10.73 3.38 7.90
C VAL A 75 -11.06 4.67 8.65
N SER A 76 -12.22 5.24 8.34
CA SER A 76 -12.79 6.42 9.01
C SER A 76 -13.30 6.08 10.41
N GLU A 77 -13.71 7.11 11.16
CA GLU A 77 -14.34 6.97 12.48
C GLU A 77 -15.47 5.92 12.48
N ALA A 78 -16.36 5.95 11.47
CA ALA A 78 -17.47 5.00 11.37
C ALA A 78 -17.00 3.54 11.28
N THR A 79 -15.95 3.26 10.51
CA THR A 79 -15.33 1.93 10.40
C THR A 79 -14.67 1.52 11.71
N LEU A 80 -13.88 2.42 12.30
CA LEU A 80 -13.16 2.16 13.55
C LEU A 80 -14.08 1.87 14.71
N LYS A 81 -15.21 2.59 14.80
CA LYS A 81 -16.24 2.35 15.81
C LYS A 81 -16.78 0.93 15.73
N ILE A 82 -17.14 0.47 14.53
CA ILE A 82 -17.64 -0.89 14.32
C ILE A 82 -16.56 -1.93 14.68
N LEU A 83 -15.32 -1.72 14.23
CA LEU A 83 -14.20 -2.58 14.56
C LEU A 83 -13.97 -2.67 16.08
N HIS A 84 -14.04 -1.53 16.78
CA HIS A 84 -13.94 -1.49 18.25
C HIS A 84 -15.05 -2.29 18.93
N GLU A 85 -16.32 -2.11 18.51
CA GLU A 85 -17.48 -2.85 19.00
C GLU A 85 -17.35 -4.36 18.75
N LYS A 86 -16.69 -4.78 17.66
CA LYS A 86 -16.41 -6.17 17.34
C LYS A 86 -15.17 -6.74 18.04
N GLY A 87 -14.48 -5.94 18.85
CA GLY A 87 -13.33 -6.36 19.64
C GLY A 87 -12.00 -6.35 18.90
N VAL A 88 -11.95 -5.84 17.67
CA VAL A 88 -10.71 -5.63 16.91
C VAL A 88 -9.87 -4.56 17.59
N ARG A 89 -8.57 -4.83 17.76
CA ARG A 89 -7.62 -3.92 18.44
C ARG A 89 -6.42 -3.57 17.58
N LEU A 90 -6.33 -4.12 16.37
CA LEU A 90 -5.19 -3.91 15.49
C LEU A 90 -5.64 -3.75 14.05
N VAL A 91 -5.21 -2.67 13.41
CA VAL A 91 -5.34 -2.43 11.98
C VAL A 91 -3.95 -2.50 11.36
N LEU A 92 -3.75 -3.42 10.44
CA LEU A 92 -2.51 -3.62 9.69
C LEU A 92 -2.69 -3.04 8.29
N LEU A 93 -1.86 -2.07 7.91
CA LEU A 93 -1.83 -1.51 6.57
C LEU A 93 -0.71 -2.16 5.76
N ARG A 94 -1.06 -2.87 4.69
CA ARG A 94 -0.07 -3.44 3.76
C ARG A 94 0.44 -2.41 2.73
N CYS A 95 0.61 -1.18 3.18
CA CYS A 95 1.11 -0.05 2.40
C CYS A 95 1.85 0.95 3.29
N ALA A 96 2.55 1.88 2.68
CA ALA A 96 3.27 2.94 3.39
C ALA A 96 2.36 4.13 3.77
N GLY A 97 1.40 4.47 2.89
CA GLY A 97 0.43 5.54 3.12
C GLY A 97 -0.60 5.17 4.19
N TYR A 98 -1.11 6.17 4.89
CA TYR A 98 -2.13 6.00 5.93
C TYR A 98 -3.18 7.14 5.93
N ASN A 99 -3.28 7.90 4.83
CA ASN A 99 -4.23 9.02 4.72
C ASN A 99 -5.71 8.58 4.75
N ASN A 100 -5.95 7.30 4.54
CA ASN A 100 -7.25 6.65 4.59
C ASN A 100 -7.66 6.19 6.01
N VAL A 101 -6.85 6.52 7.03
CA VAL A 101 -7.09 6.14 8.43
C VAL A 101 -7.25 7.37 9.29
N ASP A 102 -8.31 7.41 10.09
CA ASP A 102 -8.50 8.39 11.16
C ASP A 102 -7.71 7.97 12.39
N LEU A 103 -6.45 8.46 12.49
CA LEU A 103 -5.53 8.06 13.57
C LEU A 103 -5.98 8.60 14.94
N GLU A 104 -6.67 9.75 14.99
CA GLU A 104 -7.17 10.33 16.23
C GLU A 104 -8.26 9.42 16.82
N LYS A 105 -9.22 9.02 15.99
CA LYS A 105 -10.27 8.10 16.39
C LYS A 105 -9.77 6.67 16.66
N ALA A 106 -8.77 6.20 15.93
CA ALA A 106 -8.12 4.93 16.23
C ALA A 106 -7.53 4.93 17.65
N SER A 107 -6.88 6.03 18.05
CA SER A 107 -6.36 6.20 19.41
C SER A 107 -7.47 6.26 20.47
N GLU A 108 -8.55 6.99 20.21
CA GLU A 108 -9.72 7.06 21.13
C GLU A 108 -10.38 5.69 21.36
N TYR A 109 -10.43 4.84 20.31
CA TYR A 109 -10.96 3.48 20.38
C TYR A 109 -9.97 2.43 20.82
N ASP A 110 -8.78 2.80 21.28
CA ASP A 110 -7.69 1.87 21.67
C ASP A 110 -7.38 0.83 20.57
N ILE A 111 -7.38 1.30 19.31
CA ILE A 111 -7.01 0.50 18.13
C ILE A 111 -5.60 0.90 17.70
N CYS A 112 -4.67 -0.04 17.77
CA CYS A 112 -3.32 0.14 17.26
C CYS A 112 -3.33 0.10 15.71
N VAL A 113 -2.63 1.04 15.07
CA VAL A 113 -2.48 1.05 13.62
C VAL A 113 -1.00 0.84 13.26
N MET A 114 -0.72 -0.18 12.49
CA MET A 114 0.62 -0.49 11.99
C MET A 114 0.66 -0.43 10.47
N ARG A 115 1.79 -0.02 9.91
CA ARG A 115 1.99 0.08 8.47
C ARG A 115 3.37 -0.41 8.04
N VAL A 116 3.57 -0.61 6.75
CA VAL A 116 4.90 -0.84 6.18
C VAL A 116 5.54 0.52 5.89
N PRO A 117 6.52 0.99 6.65
CA PRO A 117 7.04 2.37 6.57
C PRO A 117 7.78 2.67 5.26
N GLY A 118 8.39 1.66 4.65
CA GLY A 118 9.06 1.74 3.36
C GLY A 118 9.32 0.33 2.84
N TYR A 119 9.14 0.12 1.53
CA TYR A 119 9.30 -1.22 0.97
C TYR A 119 10.15 -1.26 -0.31
N SER A 120 10.13 -0.27 -1.17
CA SER A 120 10.99 -0.19 -2.35
C SER A 120 10.85 1.18 -3.02
N PRO A 121 11.51 2.23 -2.50
CA PRO A 121 11.52 3.54 -3.14
C PRO A 121 12.18 3.48 -4.54
N GLU A 122 13.15 2.60 -4.73
CA GLU A 122 13.84 2.36 -5.99
C GLU A 122 12.86 1.91 -7.08
N ALA A 123 12.01 0.91 -6.79
CA ALA A 123 11.01 0.43 -7.76
C ALA A 123 10.03 1.53 -8.19
N VAL A 124 9.68 2.44 -7.30
CA VAL A 124 8.81 3.60 -7.61
C VAL A 124 9.56 4.58 -8.52
N ALA A 125 10.83 4.88 -8.24
CA ALA A 125 11.66 5.76 -9.06
C ALA A 125 11.87 5.19 -10.47
N GLU A 126 12.26 3.91 -10.57
CA GLU A 126 12.41 3.21 -11.85
C GLU A 126 11.12 3.20 -12.66
N HIS A 127 9.98 2.94 -12.02
CA HIS A 127 8.69 2.97 -12.71
C HIS A 127 8.34 4.37 -13.20
N ALA A 128 8.61 5.43 -12.42
CA ALA A 128 8.42 6.81 -12.84
C ALA A 128 9.27 7.15 -14.08
N MET A 129 10.53 6.74 -14.11
CA MET A 129 11.42 6.90 -15.25
C MET A 129 10.94 6.12 -16.48
N ALA A 130 10.52 4.87 -16.28
CA ALA A 130 9.96 4.05 -17.36
C ALA A 130 8.72 4.70 -17.97
N LEU A 131 7.81 5.23 -17.16
CA LEU A 131 6.63 5.97 -17.63
C LEU A 131 7.02 7.26 -18.36
N ALA A 132 7.96 8.03 -17.83
CA ALA A 132 8.43 9.26 -18.48
C ALA A 132 9.00 8.98 -19.88
N LEU A 133 9.84 7.95 -20.02
CA LEU A 133 10.38 7.53 -21.30
C LEU A 133 9.28 6.99 -22.24
N ALA A 134 8.38 6.14 -21.73
CA ALA A 134 7.28 5.58 -22.52
C ALA A 134 6.35 6.67 -23.07
N CYS A 135 6.02 7.65 -22.24
CA CYS A 135 5.18 8.80 -22.64
C CYS A 135 5.90 9.68 -23.66
N ASN A 136 7.16 10.05 -23.39
CA ASN A 136 7.95 10.90 -24.30
C ASN A 136 8.15 10.24 -25.66
N ARG A 137 8.50 8.96 -25.69
CA ARG A 137 8.72 8.20 -26.93
C ARG A 137 7.44 7.64 -27.53
N ARG A 138 6.28 7.90 -26.90
CA ARG A 138 4.94 7.48 -27.35
C ARG A 138 4.85 5.98 -27.65
N LEU A 139 5.46 5.15 -26.81
CA LEU A 139 5.60 3.70 -27.05
C LEU A 139 4.25 3.03 -27.25
N TYR A 140 3.20 3.44 -26.54
CA TYR A 140 1.86 2.91 -26.68
C TYR A 140 1.27 3.17 -28.08
N LYS A 141 1.53 4.37 -28.66
CA LYS A 141 1.10 4.68 -30.02
C LYS A 141 1.89 3.88 -31.05
N ALA A 142 3.21 3.82 -30.90
CA ALA A 142 4.07 3.05 -31.78
C ALA A 142 3.66 1.58 -31.81
N TYR A 143 3.38 0.98 -30.65
CA TYR A 143 2.90 -0.39 -30.54
C TYR A 143 1.58 -0.62 -31.31
N ASN A 144 0.59 0.25 -31.14
CA ASN A 144 -0.69 0.12 -31.83
C ASN A 144 -0.53 0.29 -33.35
N LYS A 145 0.24 1.29 -33.79
CA LYS A 145 0.50 1.52 -35.24
C LYS A 145 1.14 0.29 -35.88
N VAL A 146 2.14 -0.32 -35.24
CA VAL A 146 2.78 -1.54 -35.76
C VAL A 146 1.77 -2.69 -35.88
N ARG A 147 0.87 -2.85 -34.92
CA ARG A 147 -0.19 -3.88 -34.98
C ARG A 147 -1.21 -3.64 -36.09
N GLU A 148 -1.39 -2.38 -36.48
CA GLU A 148 -2.25 -1.95 -37.59
C GLU A 148 -1.51 -1.92 -38.93
N ASN A 149 -0.27 -2.42 -39.00
CA ASN A 149 0.63 -2.35 -40.17
C ASN A 149 0.92 -0.92 -40.64
N ASP A 150 0.80 0.09 -39.76
CA ASP A 150 1.21 1.47 -40.04
C ASP A 150 2.63 1.69 -39.47
N PHE A 151 3.60 1.76 -40.37
CA PHE A 151 5.02 2.00 -40.04
C PHE A 151 5.42 3.47 -40.16
N SER A 152 4.47 4.38 -40.35
CA SER A 152 4.77 5.81 -40.43
C SER A 152 5.19 6.38 -39.10
N LEU A 153 6.12 7.33 -39.09
CA LEU A 153 6.61 8.02 -37.87
C LEU A 153 5.69 9.19 -37.46
N ALA A 154 4.60 9.43 -38.19
CA ALA A 154 3.68 10.52 -37.91
C ALA A 154 3.11 10.41 -36.47
N GLY A 155 3.24 11.48 -35.69
CA GLY A 155 2.74 11.56 -34.32
C GLY A 155 3.55 10.78 -33.28
N LEU A 156 4.73 10.23 -33.63
CA LEU A 156 5.62 9.51 -32.69
C LEU A 156 6.81 10.36 -32.22
N MET A 157 6.89 11.62 -32.65
CA MET A 157 8.01 12.49 -32.30
C MET A 157 8.02 12.78 -30.78
N GLY A 158 9.15 12.58 -30.16
CA GLY A 158 9.49 12.96 -28.79
C GLY A 158 10.71 13.87 -28.77
N PHE A 159 11.32 14.05 -27.61
CA PHE A 159 12.56 14.81 -27.43
C PHE A 159 13.59 13.99 -26.65
N ASN A 160 14.84 14.42 -26.66
CA ASN A 160 15.90 13.79 -25.86
C ASN A 160 15.89 14.39 -24.44
N PHE A 161 15.99 13.55 -23.42
CA PHE A 161 16.13 14.00 -22.03
C PHE A 161 17.53 14.56 -21.75
N TYR A 162 18.52 14.15 -22.54
CA TYR A 162 19.86 14.68 -22.43
C TYR A 162 19.88 16.20 -22.44
N GLY A 163 20.53 16.80 -21.44
CA GLY A 163 20.61 18.26 -21.28
C GLY A 163 19.31 18.94 -20.83
N LYS A 164 18.30 18.20 -20.40
CA LYS A 164 17.07 18.73 -19.80
C LYS A 164 17.13 18.67 -18.29
N ILE A 165 16.39 19.59 -17.67
CA ILE A 165 16.25 19.64 -16.21
C ILE A 165 14.90 18.98 -15.88
N ALA A 166 14.90 18.06 -14.92
CA ALA A 166 13.69 17.46 -14.35
C ALA A 166 13.44 18.01 -12.94
N GLY A 167 12.25 18.55 -12.71
CA GLY A 167 11.80 18.95 -11.38
C GLY A 167 11.04 17.82 -10.70
N ILE A 168 11.36 17.50 -9.45
CA ILE A 168 10.68 16.48 -8.65
C ILE A 168 9.96 17.16 -7.49
N ILE A 169 8.64 16.93 -7.39
CA ILE A 169 7.82 17.42 -6.28
C ILE A 169 7.48 16.23 -5.38
N GLY A 170 7.91 16.28 -4.10
CA GLY A 170 7.72 15.17 -3.17
C GLY A 170 8.84 14.15 -3.21
N THR A 171 9.96 14.46 -2.56
CA THR A 171 11.20 13.66 -2.60
C THR A 171 11.41 12.77 -1.38
N CYS A 172 10.42 12.64 -0.48
CA CYS A 172 10.60 12.11 0.88
C CYS A 172 11.31 10.75 0.97
N LEU A 173 11.00 9.79 0.08
CA LEU A 173 11.66 8.48 0.03
C LEU A 173 12.36 8.19 -1.31
N LEU A 174 12.00 8.92 -2.37
CA LEU A 174 12.60 8.74 -3.70
C LEU A 174 13.99 9.36 -3.81
N TYR A 175 14.33 10.25 -2.87
CA TYR A 175 15.61 10.96 -2.85
C TYR A 175 16.81 10.06 -2.51
N THR A 176 16.58 8.89 -1.95
CA THR A 176 17.65 7.95 -1.55
C THR A 176 17.92 6.85 -2.58
N SER A 177 17.30 6.90 -3.78
CA SER A 177 17.58 5.95 -4.84
C SER A 177 18.68 6.48 -5.76
N ASP A 178 19.67 5.63 -6.10
CA ASP A 178 20.80 5.96 -7.00
C ASP A 178 20.33 6.55 -8.36
N ALA A 179 19.12 6.20 -8.80
CA ALA A 179 18.51 6.76 -10.01
C ALA A 179 18.19 8.26 -9.90
N ALA A 180 18.10 8.81 -8.69
CA ALA A 180 17.87 10.23 -8.45
C ALA A 180 19.19 11.04 -8.32
N ASP A 181 20.30 10.38 -8.00
CA ASP A 181 21.60 11.05 -7.84
C ASP A 181 22.21 11.50 -9.18
N ASP A 182 21.84 10.86 -10.29
CA ASP A 182 22.29 11.24 -11.63
C ASP A 182 21.47 12.38 -12.27
N MET A 183 20.36 12.80 -11.63
CA MET A 183 19.57 13.94 -12.07
C MET A 183 19.80 15.11 -11.13
N GLN A 184 20.44 16.19 -11.63
CA GLN A 184 20.55 17.44 -10.89
C GLN A 184 19.13 17.93 -10.54
N CYS A 185 18.75 17.74 -9.28
CA CYS A 185 17.55 18.32 -8.71
C CYS A 185 17.81 19.82 -8.43
N VAL A 186 16.97 20.69 -8.99
CA VAL A 186 16.91 22.12 -8.67
C VAL A 186 15.71 22.38 -7.80
#